data_ae48a15e84372a1e7c5373571de5812e
#
_entry.id   ae48a15e84372a1e7c5373571de5812e
#
_cell.length_a   1.000
_cell.length_b   1.000
_cell.length_c   1.000
_cell.angle_alpha   90.00
_cell.angle_beta   90.00
_cell.angle_gamma   90.00
#
_symmetry.space_group_name_H-M   'P 1'
#
loop_
_entity.id
_entity.type
_entity.pdbx_description
1 polymer ?
#
loop_
_entity_poly.entity_id
_entity_poly.type
_entity_poly.pdbx_seq_one_letter_code
_entity_poly.pdbx_strand_id
1 'polypeptide(L)'
;MKKINEIFNIFKVGLLMLLVLMYSSIPIFIFRIDFNSLSPIMQIVYYLVCDITFMLIIFLMYHKTFIHDVKEYFKDFKNNFEVSFKYWFAGFAVMVISNLLIAIFFTGATAGNEENVRSMISDAPIYMLFAVGIYAPFVEEMVFRKAFREIFKSKYVYIIMSGVVFGSLHVISSISSPSDLLYLIPYSALGIAFASLYYKTDNIFSSMIMHSIHNTAAALIYILGSGILWKSF
;
A
#
# COMPACT_ATOMS: atom_id res chain seq x y z
N MET A 1 -3.81 24.24 23.52
CA MET A 1 -4.28 22.88 23.22
C MET A 1 -4.33 22.58 21.72
N LYS A 2 -5.02 23.35 20.85
CA LYS A 2 -5.13 23.08 19.39
C LYS A 2 -3.76 22.97 18.70
N LYS A 3 -2.85 23.91 18.92
CA LYS A 3 -1.49 23.92 18.33
C LYS A 3 -0.62 22.74 18.79
N ILE A 4 -0.78 22.30 20.04
CA ILE A 4 -0.06 21.12 20.58
C ILE A 4 -0.53 19.85 19.90
N ASN A 5 -1.85 19.69 19.70
CA ASN A 5 -2.41 18.54 18.99
C ASN A 5 -1.98 18.49 17.52
N GLU A 6 -1.85 19.63 16.86
CA GLU A 6 -1.35 19.70 15.47
C GLU A 6 0.11 19.25 15.40
N ILE A 7 0.98 19.74 16.29
CA ILE A 7 2.40 19.30 16.35
C ILE A 7 2.48 17.81 16.64
N PHE A 8 1.70 17.31 17.60
CA PHE A 8 1.66 15.89 17.93
C PHE A 8 1.24 15.02 16.73
N ASN A 9 0.21 15.45 15.97
CA ASN A 9 -0.23 14.71 14.78
C ASN A 9 0.85 14.70 13.69
N ILE A 10 1.54 15.81 13.46
CA ILE A 10 2.66 15.87 12.49
C ILE A 10 3.76 14.90 12.90
N PHE A 11 4.17 14.92 14.17
CA PHE A 11 5.19 13.99 14.70
C PHE A 11 4.74 12.52 14.56
N LYS A 12 3.50 12.20 14.93
CA LYS A 12 2.92 10.87 14.80
C LYS A 12 2.94 10.37 13.34
N VAL A 13 2.51 11.21 12.40
CA VAL A 13 2.51 10.84 10.97
C VAL A 13 3.94 10.65 10.45
N GLY A 14 4.87 11.52 10.81
CA GLY A 14 6.29 11.35 10.45
C GLY A 14 6.88 10.04 11.00
N LEU A 15 6.56 9.71 12.25
CA LEU A 15 6.98 8.44 12.87
C LEU A 15 6.36 7.23 12.17
N LEU A 16 5.06 7.27 11.85
CA LEU A 16 4.40 6.18 11.11
C LEU A 16 5.02 5.98 9.73
N MET A 17 5.33 7.05 9.00
CA MET A 17 6.02 6.96 7.71
C MET A 17 7.40 6.33 7.83
N LEU A 18 8.18 6.74 8.84
CA LEU A 18 9.49 6.14 9.11
C LEU A 18 9.35 4.65 9.45
N LEU A 19 8.37 4.30 10.26
CA LEU A 19 8.11 2.90 10.62
C LEU A 19 7.69 2.07 9.40
N VAL A 20 6.86 2.58 8.51
CA VAL A 20 6.52 1.88 7.24
C VAL A 20 7.78 1.49 6.46
N LEU A 21 8.80 2.35 6.45
CA LEU A 21 10.05 2.10 5.74
C LEU A 21 11.02 1.16 6.48
N MET A 22 10.94 1.08 7.81
CA MET A 22 11.98 0.47 8.63
C MET A 22 11.49 -0.63 9.58
N TYR A 23 10.19 -0.89 9.67
CA TYR A 23 9.61 -1.79 10.69
C TYR A 23 10.28 -3.17 10.73
N SER A 24 10.60 -3.74 9.57
CA SER A 24 11.28 -5.04 9.49
C SER A 24 12.79 -4.97 9.73
N SER A 25 13.42 -3.81 9.56
CA SER A 25 14.84 -3.64 9.85
C SER A 25 15.13 -3.40 11.33
N ILE A 26 14.17 -2.84 12.07
CA ILE A 26 14.35 -2.50 13.49
C ILE A 26 14.70 -3.73 14.35
N PRO A 27 13.98 -4.88 14.29
CA PRO A 27 14.35 -6.05 15.08
C PRO A 27 15.71 -6.63 14.68
N ILE A 28 16.08 -6.61 13.40
CA ILE A 28 17.41 -7.03 12.93
C ILE A 28 18.49 -6.23 13.66
N PHE A 29 18.33 -4.91 13.70
CA PHE A 29 19.30 -4.03 14.33
C PHE A 29 19.35 -4.21 15.87
N ILE A 30 18.19 -4.25 16.53
CA ILE A 30 18.08 -4.34 17.99
C ILE A 30 18.60 -5.68 18.50
N PHE A 31 18.18 -6.80 17.90
CA PHE A 31 18.50 -8.15 18.34
C PHE A 31 19.74 -8.73 17.63
N ARG A 32 20.39 -7.94 16.76
CA ARG A 32 21.57 -8.34 15.97
C ARG A 32 21.35 -9.66 15.21
N ILE A 33 20.18 -9.79 14.59
CA ILE A 33 19.81 -10.98 13.83
C ILE A 33 20.64 -11.01 12.54
N ASP A 34 21.39 -12.09 12.32
CA ASP A 34 22.01 -12.34 11.02
C ASP A 34 20.95 -12.90 10.05
N PHE A 35 20.20 -12.00 9.43
CA PHE A 35 19.08 -12.34 8.57
C PHE A 35 19.50 -13.23 7.39
N ASN A 36 20.71 -13.03 6.86
CA ASN A 36 21.20 -13.78 5.70
C ASN A 36 21.59 -15.22 6.06
N SER A 37 21.82 -15.52 7.33
CA SER A 37 22.10 -16.88 7.81
C SER A 37 20.82 -17.70 8.03
N LEU A 38 19.64 -17.05 8.03
CA LEU A 38 18.36 -17.73 8.22
C LEU A 38 17.99 -18.54 6.97
N SER A 39 17.38 -19.72 7.18
CA SER A 39 16.78 -20.46 6.08
C SER A 39 15.64 -19.67 5.41
N PRO A 40 15.32 -19.92 4.14
CA PRO A 40 14.24 -19.19 3.42
C PRO A 40 12.91 -19.21 4.19
N ILE A 41 12.56 -20.33 4.80
CA ILE A 41 11.34 -20.45 5.61
C ILE A 41 11.42 -19.54 6.84
N MET A 42 12.56 -19.46 7.53
CA MET A 42 12.73 -18.60 8.68
C MET A 42 12.71 -17.11 8.30
N GLN A 43 13.20 -16.74 7.11
CA GLN A 43 13.08 -15.39 6.59
C GLN A 43 11.61 -15.02 6.36
N ILE A 44 10.81 -15.92 5.78
CA ILE A 44 9.37 -15.72 5.59
C ILE A 44 8.65 -15.56 6.94
N VAL A 45 8.95 -16.44 7.90
CA VAL A 45 8.37 -16.34 9.25
C VAL A 45 8.76 -15.03 9.92
N TYR A 46 10.00 -14.59 9.76
CA TYR A 46 10.47 -13.31 10.28
C TYR A 46 9.64 -12.14 9.72
N TYR A 47 9.48 -12.06 8.40
CA TYR A 47 8.67 -11.01 7.79
C TYR A 47 7.22 -11.09 8.23
N LEU A 48 6.62 -12.28 8.28
CA LEU A 48 5.24 -12.47 8.73
C LEU A 48 5.03 -11.97 10.17
N VAL A 49 5.98 -12.24 11.07
CA VAL A 49 5.93 -11.75 12.47
C VAL A 49 6.05 -10.22 12.51
N CYS A 50 6.96 -9.64 11.75
CA CYS A 50 7.11 -8.19 11.65
C CYS A 50 5.82 -7.52 11.10
N ASP A 51 5.26 -8.08 10.04
CA ASP A 51 4.02 -7.58 9.40
C ASP A 51 2.84 -7.62 10.36
N ILE A 52 2.61 -8.77 11.00
CA ILE A 52 1.51 -8.92 11.98
C ILE A 52 1.71 -7.97 13.16
N THR A 53 2.94 -7.84 13.66
CA THR A 53 3.25 -6.95 14.78
C THR A 53 2.98 -5.49 14.42
N PHE A 54 3.44 -5.04 13.25
CA PHE A 54 3.22 -3.66 12.82
C PHE A 54 1.74 -3.38 12.50
N MET A 55 1.06 -4.33 11.85
CA MET A 55 -0.38 -4.25 11.61
C MET A 55 -1.16 -4.16 12.92
N LEU A 56 -0.77 -4.94 13.95
CA LEU A 56 -1.40 -4.88 15.29
C LEU A 56 -1.19 -3.52 15.95
N ILE A 57 0.01 -2.96 15.89
CA ILE A 57 0.29 -1.61 16.43
C ILE A 57 -0.63 -0.57 15.79
N ILE A 58 -0.73 -0.54 14.46
CA ILE A 58 -1.61 0.38 13.73
C ILE A 58 -3.09 0.11 14.07
N PHE A 59 -3.49 -1.16 14.15
CA PHE A 59 -4.84 -1.54 14.55
C PHE A 59 -5.18 -0.99 15.94
N LEU A 60 -4.31 -1.18 16.93
CA LEU A 60 -4.53 -0.67 18.29
C LEU A 60 -4.65 0.86 18.32
N MET A 61 -3.92 1.58 17.48
CA MET A 61 -4.03 3.04 17.36
C MET A 61 -5.37 3.49 16.77
N TYR A 62 -5.93 2.75 15.82
CA TYR A 62 -7.08 3.17 15.02
C TYR A 62 -8.29 2.21 15.08
N HIS A 63 -8.30 1.22 15.99
CA HIS A 63 -9.32 0.16 16.04
C HIS A 63 -10.77 0.68 16.09
N LYS A 64 -11.01 1.77 16.82
CA LYS A 64 -12.36 2.35 16.91
C LYS A 64 -12.85 2.84 15.55
N THR A 65 -12.01 3.57 14.84
CA THR A 65 -12.32 4.03 13.48
C THR A 65 -12.49 2.86 12.54
N PHE A 66 -11.55 1.92 12.54
CA PHE A 66 -11.57 0.76 11.64
C PHE A 66 -12.84 -0.08 11.84
N ILE A 67 -13.16 -0.47 13.08
CA ILE A 67 -14.36 -1.28 13.37
C ILE A 67 -15.64 -0.53 13.02
N HIS A 68 -15.70 0.78 13.29
CA HIS A 68 -16.83 1.63 12.91
C HIS A 68 -16.99 1.62 11.38
N ASP A 69 -15.93 1.91 10.64
CA ASP A 69 -15.97 2.08 9.19
C ASP A 69 -16.31 0.77 8.46
N VAL A 70 -15.81 -0.38 8.96
CA VAL A 70 -16.22 -1.70 8.46
C VAL A 70 -17.71 -1.91 8.63
N LYS A 71 -18.25 -1.63 9.82
CA LYS A 71 -19.71 -1.78 10.09
C LYS A 71 -20.55 -0.87 9.20
N GLU A 72 -20.15 0.40 9.05
CA GLU A 72 -20.88 1.37 8.20
C GLU A 72 -20.78 0.97 6.72
N TYR A 73 -19.67 0.44 6.26
CA TYR A 73 -19.52 -0.02 4.88
C TYR A 73 -20.51 -1.15 4.54
N PHE A 74 -20.66 -2.12 5.43
CA PHE A 74 -21.55 -3.26 5.20
C PHE A 74 -23.05 -2.97 5.46
N LYS A 75 -23.42 -1.85 6.11
CA LYS A 75 -24.82 -1.44 6.24
C LYS A 75 -25.49 -1.14 4.89
N ASP A 76 -24.73 -0.58 3.96
CA ASP A 76 -25.18 -0.33 2.59
C ASP A 76 -24.09 -0.75 1.60
N PHE A 77 -23.77 -2.05 1.63
CA PHE A 77 -22.67 -2.64 0.85
C PHE A 77 -22.76 -2.28 -0.63
N LYS A 78 -23.95 -2.40 -1.24
CA LYS A 78 -24.12 -2.17 -2.68
C LYS A 78 -23.73 -0.75 -3.08
N ASN A 79 -24.25 0.24 -2.40
CA ASN A 79 -23.95 1.64 -2.70
C ASN A 79 -22.50 2.00 -2.37
N ASN A 80 -22.00 1.56 -1.22
CA ASN A 80 -20.61 1.82 -0.81
C ASN A 80 -19.60 1.15 -1.76
N PHE A 81 -19.89 -0.07 -2.22
CA PHE A 81 -19.06 -0.75 -3.20
C PHE A 81 -19.09 -0.04 -4.57
N GLU A 82 -20.27 0.38 -5.03
CA GLU A 82 -20.41 1.12 -6.29
C GLU A 82 -19.63 2.43 -6.27
N VAL A 83 -19.73 3.20 -5.19
CA VAL A 83 -18.94 4.43 -5.01
C VAL A 83 -17.44 4.11 -5.00
N SER A 84 -17.02 3.11 -4.23
CA SER A 84 -15.62 2.70 -4.13
C SER A 84 -15.06 2.25 -5.48
N PHE A 85 -15.82 1.46 -6.22
CA PHE A 85 -15.45 0.97 -7.55
C PHE A 85 -15.28 2.11 -8.57
N LYS A 86 -16.16 3.13 -8.56
CA LYS A 86 -16.05 4.28 -9.47
C LYS A 86 -14.73 5.04 -9.27
N TYR A 87 -14.34 5.30 -8.03
CA TYR A 87 -13.07 5.99 -7.74
C TYR A 87 -11.86 5.13 -8.11
N TRP A 88 -11.88 3.85 -7.72
CA TRP A 88 -10.83 2.92 -8.09
C TRP A 88 -10.68 2.80 -9.60
N PHE A 89 -11.79 2.61 -10.34
CA PHE A 89 -11.77 2.46 -11.79
C PHE A 89 -11.19 3.69 -12.49
N ALA A 90 -11.52 4.89 -12.02
CA ALA A 90 -10.92 6.12 -12.56
C ALA A 90 -9.40 6.15 -12.37
N GLY A 91 -8.90 5.84 -11.16
CA GLY A 91 -7.45 5.75 -10.90
C GLY A 91 -6.78 4.62 -11.68
N PHE A 92 -7.43 3.45 -11.76
CA PHE A 92 -6.97 2.31 -12.54
C PHE A 92 -6.84 2.62 -14.02
N ALA A 93 -7.82 3.31 -14.61
CA ALA A 93 -7.77 3.73 -16.02
C ALA A 93 -6.56 4.65 -16.27
N VAL A 94 -6.33 5.64 -15.42
CA VAL A 94 -5.14 6.52 -15.53
C VAL A 94 -3.85 5.72 -15.36
N MET A 95 -3.80 4.80 -14.39
CA MET A 95 -2.64 3.92 -14.18
C MET A 95 -2.34 3.08 -15.43
N VAL A 96 -3.34 2.43 -16.02
CA VAL A 96 -3.16 1.58 -17.21
C VAL A 96 -2.71 2.42 -18.40
N ILE A 97 -3.38 3.55 -18.67
CA ILE A 97 -3.02 4.43 -19.78
C ILE A 97 -1.60 4.95 -19.64
N SER A 98 -1.22 5.43 -18.46
CA SER A 98 0.15 5.93 -18.22
C SER A 98 1.21 4.82 -18.35
N ASN A 99 0.96 3.61 -17.84
CA ASN A 99 1.86 2.47 -18.03
C ASN A 99 2.02 2.10 -19.51
N LEU A 100 0.93 2.09 -20.28
CA LEU A 100 0.98 1.83 -21.72
C LEU A 100 1.80 2.89 -22.46
N LEU A 101 1.61 4.17 -22.13
CA LEU A 101 2.38 5.26 -22.75
C LEU A 101 3.87 5.14 -22.38
N ILE A 102 4.20 4.85 -21.14
CA ILE A 102 5.59 4.61 -20.72
C ILE A 102 6.19 3.43 -21.50
N ALA A 103 5.48 2.31 -21.62
CA ALA A 103 5.96 1.14 -22.34
C ALA A 103 6.17 1.40 -23.85
N ILE A 104 5.33 2.22 -24.48
CA ILE A 104 5.45 2.57 -25.91
C ILE A 104 6.62 3.51 -26.16
N PHE A 105 6.79 4.55 -25.33
CA PHE A 105 7.76 5.61 -25.59
C PHE A 105 9.13 5.39 -24.95
N PHE A 106 9.22 4.55 -23.92
CA PHE A 106 10.45 4.31 -23.13
C PHE A 106 10.89 2.84 -23.12
N THR A 107 10.48 2.07 -24.14
CA THR A 107 10.94 0.72 -24.45
C THR A 107 10.82 -0.31 -23.33
N GLY A 108 9.61 -0.82 -23.15
CA GLY A 108 9.40 -2.16 -22.53
C GLY A 108 9.82 -2.34 -21.07
N ALA A 109 10.22 -1.27 -20.39
CA ALA A 109 10.60 -1.35 -18.99
C ALA A 109 9.36 -1.58 -18.11
N THR A 110 9.47 -2.51 -17.17
CA THR A 110 8.53 -2.68 -16.06
C THR A 110 9.00 -1.81 -14.89
N ALA A 111 8.08 -1.28 -14.08
CA ALA A 111 8.46 -0.57 -12.88
C ALA A 111 9.28 -1.49 -11.94
N GLY A 112 10.42 -1.02 -11.45
CA GLY A 112 11.30 -1.84 -10.62
C GLY A 112 10.63 -2.36 -9.35
N ASN A 113 9.70 -1.61 -8.76
CA ASN A 113 8.88 -2.11 -7.65
C ASN A 113 8.02 -3.32 -8.06
N GLU A 114 7.42 -3.29 -9.26
CA GLU A 114 6.64 -4.42 -9.78
C GLU A 114 7.51 -5.66 -10.00
N GLU A 115 8.73 -5.50 -10.52
CA GLU A 115 9.69 -6.60 -10.69
C GLU A 115 10.07 -7.22 -9.35
N ASN A 116 10.34 -6.39 -8.34
CA ASN A 116 10.64 -6.85 -6.98
C ASN A 116 9.47 -7.65 -6.39
N VAL A 117 8.24 -7.14 -6.50
CA VAL A 117 7.04 -7.85 -6.01
C VAL A 117 6.84 -9.18 -6.74
N ARG A 118 7.02 -9.23 -8.05
CA ARG A 118 6.93 -10.47 -8.84
C ARG A 118 7.97 -11.51 -8.44
N SER A 119 9.22 -11.07 -8.21
CA SER A 119 10.27 -11.96 -7.69
C SER A 119 9.87 -12.55 -6.34
N MET A 120 9.44 -11.71 -5.40
CA MET A 120 9.02 -12.16 -4.07
C MET A 120 7.79 -13.09 -4.13
N ILE A 121 6.83 -12.84 -5.05
CA ILE A 121 5.70 -13.76 -5.28
C ILE A 121 6.20 -15.12 -5.79
N SER A 122 7.21 -15.13 -6.64
CA SER A 122 7.79 -16.39 -7.14
C SER A 122 8.46 -17.21 -6.04
N ASP A 123 9.08 -16.55 -5.06
CA ASP A 123 9.79 -17.19 -3.95
C ASP A 123 8.85 -17.65 -2.82
N ALA A 124 7.79 -16.87 -2.54
CA ALA A 124 6.90 -17.09 -1.40
C ALA A 124 5.43 -16.69 -1.71
N PRO A 125 4.74 -17.41 -2.64
CA PRO A 125 3.44 -16.96 -3.17
C PRO A 125 2.34 -16.82 -2.11
N ILE A 126 2.28 -17.73 -1.13
CA ILE A 126 1.25 -17.69 -0.07
C ILE A 126 1.49 -16.51 0.87
N TYR A 127 2.75 -16.30 1.29
CA TYR A 127 3.11 -15.16 2.12
C TYR A 127 2.82 -13.84 1.38
N MET A 128 3.18 -13.76 0.12
CA MET A 128 2.98 -12.54 -0.67
C MET A 128 1.51 -12.24 -0.94
N LEU A 129 0.63 -13.23 -1.09
CA LEU A 129 -0.82 -12.99 -1.13
C LEU A 129 -1.33 -12.33 0.16
N PHE A 130 -0.81 -12.73 1.33
CA PHE A 130 -1.10 -12.03 2.58
C PHE A 130 -0.49 -10.63 2.60
N ALA A 131 0.79 -10.50 2.24
CA ALA A 131 1.52 -9.24 2.32
C ALA A 131 0.92 -8.16 1.40
N VAL A 132 0.66 -8.48 0.12
CA VAL A 132 0.11 -7.49 -0.84
C VAL A 132 -1.41 -7.34 -0.76
N GLY A 133 -2.14 -8.40 -0.36
CA GLY A 133 -3.61 -8.40 -0.33
C GLY A 133 -4.22 -7.92 0.98
N ILE A 134 -3.52 -8.07 2.09
CA ILE A 134 -4.05 -7.76 3.43
C ILE A 134 -3.16 -6.76 4.15
N TYR A 135 -1.89 -7.09 4.36
CA TYR A 135 -0.98 -6.29 5.17
C TYR A 135 -0.74 -4.90 4.55
N ALA A 136 -0.26 -4.84 3.31
CA ALA A 136 0.04 -3.57 2.66
C ALA A 136 -1.19 -2.66 2.53
N PRO A 137 -2.36 -3.10 2.01
CA PRO A 137 -3.54 -2.26 1.97
C PRO A 137 -3.98 -1.75 3.34
N PHE A 138 -3.91 -2.58 4.38
CA PHE A 138 -4.28 -2.15 5.73
C PHE A 138 -3.34 -1.05 6.24
N VAL A 139 -2.03 -1.31 6.22
CA VAL A 139 -1.02 -0.38 6.76
C VAL A 139 -0.98 0.91 5.94
N GLU A 140 -0.96 0.79 4.63
CA GLU A 140 -0.82 1.93 3.73
C GLU A 140 -2.04 2.84 3.76
N GLU A 141 -3.27 2.29 3.77
CA GLU A 141 -4.46 3.13 3.87
C GLU A 141 -4.55 3.81 5.25
N MET A 142 -4.19 3.12 6.33
CA MET A 142 -4.15 3.75 7.66
C MET A 142 -3.12 4.87 7.75
N VAL A 143 -1.94 4.72 7.15
CA VAL A 143 -0.89 5.73 7.20
C VAL A 143 -1.14 6.84 6.20
N PHE A 144 -1.28 6.52 4.91
CA PHE A 144 -1.34 7.54 3.86
C PHE A 144 -2.73 8.18 3.69
N ARG A 145 -3.81 7.55 4.17
CA ARG A 145 -5.16 8.15 4.13
C ARG A 145 -5.57 8.64 5.50
N LYS A 146 -5.71 7.74 6.48
CA LYS A 146 -6.24 8.08 7.80
C LYS A 146 -5.33 9.07 8.55
N ALA A 147 -4.05 8.75 8.72
CA ALA A 147 -3.13 9.61 9.48
C ALA A 147 -2.82 10.92 8.72
N PHE A 148 -2.66 10.88 7.40
CA PHE A 148 -2.48 12.10 6.58
C PHE A 148 -3.67 13.06 6.69
N ARG A 149 -4.90 12.54 6.77
CA ARG A 149 -6.11 13.35 6.94
C ARG A 149 -6.12 14.15 8.26
N GLU A 150 -5.38 13.70 9.26
CA GLU A 150 -5.26 14.40 10.54
C GLU A 150 -4.41 15.67 10.45
N ILE A 151 -3.43 15.71 9.54
CA ILE A 151 -2.53 16.84 9.36
C ILE A 151 -2.93 17.77 8.22
N PHE A 152 -3.44 17.24 7.10
CA PHE A 152 -3.85 18.04 5.95
C PHE A 152 -5.34 18.39 6.01
N LYS A 153 -5.68 19.64 6.27
CA LYS A 153 -7.07 20.12 6.40
C LYS A 153 -7.70 20.48 5.06
N SER A 154 -6.92 21.00 4.11
CA SER A 154 -7.39 21.32 2.76
C SER A 154 -7.62 20.06 1.97
N LYS A 155 -8.79 19.94 1.31
CA LYS A 155 -9.16 18.82 0.44
C LYS A 155 -8.10 18.50 -0.61
N TYR A 156 -7.73 19.51 -1.37
CA TYR A 156 -6.83 19.32 -2.52
C TYR A 156 -5.40 19.01 -2.06
N VAL A 157 -4.92 19.70 -1.02
CA VAL A 157 -3.60 19.43 -0.44
C VAL A 157 -3.55 18.01 0.09
N TYR A 158 -4.57 17.58 0.84
CA TYR A 158 -4.67 16.22 1.35
C TYR A 158 -4.60 15.17 0.22
N ILE A 159 -5.47 15.30 -0.79
CA ILE A 159 -5.57 14.32 -1.87
C ILE A 159 -4.25 14.24 -2.66
N ILE A 160 -3.66 15.38 -3.02
CA ILE A 160 -2.42 15.42 -3.79
C ILE A 160 -1.26 14.88 -2.95
N MET A 161 -1.07 15.37 -1.72
CA MET A 161 0.04 14.94 -0.87
C MET A 161 -0.05 13.45 -0.52
N SER A 162 -1.24 12.96 -0.17
CA SER A 162 -1.46 11.54 0.09
C SER A 162 -1.12 10.67 -1.13
N GLY A 163 -1.60 11.05 -2.31
CA GLY A 163 -1.37 10.28 -3.54
C GLY A 163 0.07 10.34 -4.03
N VAL A 164 0.69 11.52 -4.05
CA VAL A 164 2.06 11.70 -4.55
C VAL A 164 3.09 11.08 -3.61
N VAL A 165 2.94 11.28 -2.28
CA VAL A 165 3.86 10.66 -1.30
C VAL A 165 3.76 9.13 -1.38
N PHE A 166 2.54 8.59 -1.47
CA PHE A 166 2.33 7.16 -1.68
C PHE A 166 3.03 6.65 -2.96
N GLY A 167 2.79 7.31 -4.10
CA GLY A 167 3.43 6.94 -5.36
C GLY A 167 4.96 7.06 -5.31
N SER A 168 5.49 8.09 -4.63
CA SER A 168 6.92 8.30 -4.49
C SER A 168 7.62 7.16 -3.76
N LEU A 169 7.01 6.60 -2.72
CA LEU A 169 7.61 5.48 -1.97
C LEU A 169 7.71 4.21 -2.80
N HIS A 170 6.80 4.00 -3.75
CA HIS A 170 6.85 2.85 -4.66
C HIS A 170 7.94 3.00 -5.74
N VAL A 171 8.32 4.22 -6.06
CA VAL A 171 9.31 4.48 -7.12
C VAL A 171 10.71 4.65 -6.56
N ILE A 172 10.87 5.43 -5.48
CA ILE A 172 12.19 5.84 -4.95
C ILE A 172 13.05 4.62 -4.56
N SER A 173 12.47 3.56 -4.03
CA SER A 173 13.18 2.35 -3.59
C SER A 173 13.76 1.52 -4.75
N SER A 174 13.34 1.77 -5.99
CA SER A 174 13.66 0.97 -7.17
C SER A 174 14.15 1.78 -8.37
N ILE A 175 14.54 3.04 -8.17
CA ILE A 175 15.10 3.89 -9.23
C ILE A 175 16.46 3.35 -9.66
N SER A 176 16.58 3.01 -10.93
CA SER A 176 17.83 2.66 -11.59
C SER A 176 18.18 3.65 -12.73
N SER A 177 17.21 4.36 -13.26
CA SER A 177 17.37 5.35 -14.34
C SER A 177 16.42 6.56 -14.14
N PRO A 178 16.72 7.72 -14.76
CA PRO A 178 15.83 8.88 -14.70
C PRO A 178 14.42 8.61 -15.27
N SER A 179 14.28 7.69 -16.23
CA SER A 179 12.98 7.30 -16.81
C SER A 179 12.06 6.60 -15.79
N ASP A 180 12.63 5.99 -14.75
CA ASP A 180 11.85 5.31 -13.71
C ASP A 180 10.97 6.30 -12.93
N LEU A 181 11.34 7.58 -12.90
CA LEU A 181 10.52 8.63 -12.32
C LEU A 181 9.16 8.79 -13.01
N LEU A 182 9.02 8.35 -14.26
CA LEU A 182 7.74 8.37 -14.97
C LEU A 182 6.69 7.46 -14.30
N TYR A 183 7.14 6.40 -13.62
CA TYR A 183 6.25 5.52 -12.85
C TYR A 183 5.61 6.20 -11.63
N LEU A 184 6.09 7.38 -11.25
CA LEU A 184 5.38 8.22 -10.27
C LEU A 184 3.94 8.51 -10.70
N ILE A 185 3.68 8.64 -12.00
CA ILE A 185 2.34 8.93 -12.55
C ILE A 185 1.35 7.79 -12.26
N PRO A 186 1.60 6.52 -12.70
CA PRO A 186 0.66 5.43 -12.45
C PRO A 186 0.48 5.12 -10.97
N TYR A 187 1.53 5.12 -10.15
CA TYR A 187 1.41 4.89 -8.71
C TYR A 187 0.65 6.01 -8.00
N SER A 188 0.94 7.28 -8.34
CA SER A 188 0.21 8.41 -7.77
C SER A 188 -1.25 8.45 -8.21
N ALA A 189 -1.59 7.96 -9.40
CA ALA A 189 -2.96 7.94 -9.90
C ALA A 189 -3.88 7.10 -8.98
N LEU A 190 -3.47 5.88 -8.63
CA LEU A 190 -4.19 5.06 -7.64
C LEU A 190 -4.17 5.70 -6.26
N GLY A 191 -3.04 6.24 -5.85
CA GLY A 191 -2.91 6.95 -4.58
C GLY A 191 -3.89 8.12 -4.43
N ILE A 192 -4.02 8.94 -5.49
CA ILE A 192 -4.97 10.07 -5.57
C ILE A 192 -6.43 9.56 -5.58
N ALA A 193 -6.71 8.47 -6.29
CA ALA A 193 -8.04 7.88 -6.35
C ALA A 193 -8.50 7.39 -4.96
N PHE A 194 -7.64 6.66 -4.24
CA PHE A 194 -7.94 6.18 -2.88
C PHE A 194 -8.06 7.34 -1.87
N ALA A 195 -7.20 8.36 -1.95
CA ALA A 195 -7.32 9.54 -1.11
C ALA A 195 -8.62 10.32 -1.39
N SER A 196 -9.02 10.41 -2.67
CA SER A 196 -10.28 11.03 -3.08
C SER A 196 -11.50 10.25 -2.59
N LEU A 197 -11.43 8.92 -2.66
CA LEU A 197 -12.46 8.02 -2.16
C LEU A 197 -12.64 8.17 -0.66
N TYR A 198 -11.54 8.08 0.12
CA TYR A 198 -11.59 8.27 1.56
C TYR A 198 -12.12 9.67 1.92
N TYR A 199 -11.66 10.73 1.23
CA TYR A 199 -12.18 12.08 1.46
C TYR A 199 -13.69 12.19 1.18
N LYS A 200 -14.20 11.49 0.17
CA LYS A 200 -15.63 11.51 -0.22
C LYS A 200 -16.51 10.73 0.74
N THR A 201 -16.04 9.59 1.22
CA THR A 201 -16.85 8.65 2.02
C THR A 201 -16.64 8.83 3.53
N ASP A 202 -15.55 9.46 3.94
CA ASP A 202 -15.05 9.49 5.33
C ASP A 202 -14.99 8.08 5.96
N ASN A 203 -14.83 7.06 5.13
CA ASN A 203 -14.78 5.65 5.50
C ASN A 203 -13.51 5.02 4.95
N ILE A 204 -12.56 4.68 5.85
CA ILE A 204 -11.26 4.14 5.45
C ILE A 204 -11.37 2.75 4.82
N PHE A 205 -12.36 1.96 5.22
CA PHE A 205 -12.55 0.64 4.67
C PHE A 205 -12.93 0.66 3.19
N SER A 206 -13.54 1.75 2.70
CA SER A 206 -13.85 1.95 1.28
C SER A 206 -12.61 1.93 0.38
N SER A 207 -11.55 2.65 0.76
CA SER A 207 -10.29 2.64 0.00
C SER A 207 -9.51 1.36 0.24
N MET A 208 -9.47 0.87 1.46
CA MET A 208 -8.77 -0.35 1.85
C MET A 208 -9.27 -1.59 1.08
N ILE A 209 -10.59 -1.78 0.98
CA ILE A 209 -11.15 -2.94 0.25
C ILE A 209 -10.82 -2.89 -1.24
N MET A 210 -10.88 -1.72 -1.89
CA MET A 210 -10.53 -1.58 -3.29
C MET A 210 -9.03 -1.78 -3.53
N HIS A 211 -8.18 -1.29 -2.62
CA HIS A 211 -6.75 -1.52 -2.66
C HIS A 211 -6.42 -3.02 -2.51
N SER A 212 -7.02 -3.67 -1.53
CA SER A 212 -6.88 -5.12 -1.31
C SER A 212 -7.31 -5.93 -2.54
N ILE A 213 -8.46 -5.62 -3.14
CA ILE A 213 -8.94 -6.29 -4.35
C ILE A 213 -7.96 -6.06 -5.52
N HIS A 214 -7.48 -4.84 -5.72
CA HIS A 214 -6.53 -4.50 -6.78
C HIS A 214 -5.24 -5.31 -6.67
N ASN A 215 -4.59 -5.26 -5.51
CA ASN A 215 -3.32 -5.95 -5.28
C ASN A 215 -3.47 -7.46 -5.33
N THR A 216 -4.53 -8.02 -4.72
CA THR A 216 -4.80 -9.46 -4.76
C THR A 216 -5.06 -9.94 -6.18
N ALA A 217 -5.86 -9.20 -6.97
CA ALA A 217 -6.12 -9.54 -8.35
C ALA A 217 -4.83 -9.52 -9.20
N ALA A 218 -3.99 -8.49 -9.04
CA ALA A 218 -2.71 -8.41 -9.74
C ALA A 218 -1.78 -9.59 -9.38
N ALA A 219 -1.66 -9.92 -8.09
CA ALA A 219 -0.86 -11.04 -7.62
C ALA A 219 -1.39 -12.39 -8.14
N LEU A 220 -2.71 -12.62 -8.09
CA LEU A 220 -3.32 -13.84 -8.61
C LEU A 220 -3.14 -13.98 -10.12
N ILE A 221 -3.32 -12.92 -10.89
CA ILE A 221 -3.07 -12.93 -12.35
C ILE A 221 -1.62 -13.33 -12.63
N TYR A 222 -0.66 -12.77 -11.88
CA TYR A 222 0.74 -13.13 -12.04
C TYR A 222 1.02 -14.59 -11.66
N ILE A 223 0.53 -15.06 -10.52
CA ILE A 223 0.70 -16.45 -10.04
C ILE A 223 0.14 -17.46 -11.07
N LEU A 224 -1.09 -17.22 -11.57
CA LEU A 224 -1.73 -18.10 -12.55
C LEU A 224 -1.04 -18.04 -13.91
N GLY A 225 -0.65 -16.85 -14.36
CA GLY A 225 0.01 -16.64 -15.66
C GLY A 225 1.44 -17.17 -15.72
N SER A 226 2.17 -17.14 -14.60
CA SER A 226 3.56 -17.64 -14.53
C SER A 226 3.69 -19.16 -14.34
N GLY A 227 2.59 -19.83 -14.02
CA GLY A 227 2.59 -21.29 -13.74
C GLY A 227 3.34 -21.69 -12.46
N ILE A 228 3.57 -20.76 -11.53
CA ILE A 228 4.31 -21.01 -10.28
C ILE A 228 3.69 -22.16 -9.49
N LEU A 229 2.35 -22.22 -9.40
CA LEU A 229 1.65 -23.27 -8.66
C LEU A 229 1.85 -24.67 -9.26
N TRP A 230 2.11 -24.77 -10.57
CA TRP A 230 2.32 -26.05 -11.26
C TRP A 230 3.77 -26.54 -11.18
N LYS A 231 4.70 -25.69 -10.81
CA LYS A 231 6.13 -26.03 -10.65
C LYS A 231 6.44 -26.56 -9.24
N SER A 232 5.50 -26.41 -8.29
CA SER A 232 5.67 -26.81 -6.89
C SER A 232 5.14 -28.23 -6.60
N PHE A 233 4.61 -28.91 -7.60
CA PHE A 233 4.19 -30.33 -7.58
C PHE A 233 5.01 -31.16 -8.60
#